data_82fdfdd5fdb292f5ea5473059799832e
#
_entry.id   82fdfdd5fdb292f5ea5473059799832e
#
_cell.length_a   1.000
_cell.length_b   1.000
_cell.length_c   1.000
_cell.angle_alpha   90.00
_cell.angle_beta   90.00
_cell.angle_gamma   90.00
#
_symmetry.space_group_name_H-M   'P 1'
#
loop_
_entity.id
_entity.type
_entity.pdbx_description
1 polymer ?
#
loop_
_entity_poly.entity_id
_entity_poly.type
_entity_poly.pdbx_seq_one_letter_code
_entity_poly.pdbx_strand_id
1 'polypeptide(L)'
;MNNFTVSCNPDTHAPYIQVKVSANDREYVGWGLIDTGCAKSAMTVEVKEYLGFADSEDTHEAYTAGGTVNVPYYFVDITLENNVKVENVMIDLFTSYKNGPKFFIGMDIISKGNLAITNYNGGMIISFEIPSRGTIDFQKM
;
A
#
# COMPACT_ATOMS: atom_id res chain seq x y z
N MET A 1 9.78 -16.43 -7.14
CA MET A 1 8.72 -16.07 -6.18
C MET A 1 8.97 -14.67 -5.67
N ASN A 2 7.94 -13.86 -5.67
CA ASN A 2 8.03 -12.48 -5.22
C ASN A 2 7.68 -12.40 -3.73
N ASN A 3 8.64 -12.04 -2.93
CA ASN A 3 8.41 -11.89 -1.49
C ASN A 3 9.38 -10.89 -0.89
N PHE A 4 9.03 -10.40 0.30
CA PHE A 4 9.94 -9.60 1.11
C PHE A 4 9.72 -9.86 2.59
N THR A 5 10.76 -9.61 3.37
CA THR A 5 10.71 -9.54 4.82
C THR A 5 11.52 -8.34 5.26
N VAL A 6 10.90 -7.42 5.98
CA VAL A 6 11.53 -6.18 6.41
C VAL A 6 11.25 -5.91 7.87
N SER A 7 12.21 -5.29 8.54
CA SER A 7 12.03 -4.79 9.90
C SER A 7 11.44 -3.38 9.87
N CYS A 8 10.48 -3.14 10.74
CA CYS A 8 9.92 -1.80 10.93
C CYS A 8 10.58 -1.11 12.11
N ASN A 9 10.63 0.23 12.03
CA ASN A 9 11.08 1.03 13.16
C ASN A 9 10.13 0.81 14.34
N PRO A 10 10.60 0.27 15.48
CA PRO A 10 9.73 -0.01 16.61
C PRO A 10 9.09 1.24 17.21
N ASP A 11 9.67 2.43 17.00
CA ASP A 11 9.14 3.68 17.54
C ASP A 11 7.87 4.15 16.80
N THR A 12 7.62 3.67 15.57
CA THR A 12 6.44 4.08 14.81
C THR A 12 5.19 3.31 15.21
N HIS A 13 5.31 2.12 15.76
CA HIS A 13 4.21 1.22 16.09
C HIS A 13 3.23 0.95 14.93
N ALA A 14 3.71 1.10 13.69
CA ALA A 14 2.90 0.95 12.50
C ALA A 14 3.69 0.26 11.38
N PRO A 15 3.02 -0.54 10.54
CA PRO A 15 3.69 -1.32 9.50
C PRO A 15 3.98 -0.48 8.25
N TYR A 16 5.05 0.29 8.29
CA TYR A 16 5.52 1.08 7.16
C TYR A 16 6.53 0.31 6.30
N ILE A 17 6.39 0.43 4.99
CA ILE A 17 7.33 -0.13 4.01
C ILE A 17 7.70 0.94 2.98
N GLN A 18 8.83 0.75 2.30
CA GLN A 18 9.20 1.57 1.15
C GLN A 18 8.34 1.16 -0.05
N VAL A 19 7.76 2.15 -0.71
CA VAL A 19 6.90 1.96 -1.88
C VAL A 19 7.37 2.88 -3.00
N LYS A 20 7.47 2.32 -4.21
CA LYS A 20 7.71 3.09 -5.42
C LYS A 20 6.48 3.00 -6.31
N VAL A 21 5.95 4.14 -6.73
CA VAL A 21 4.83 4.22 -7.66
C VAL A 21 5.32 4.83 -8.96
N SER A 22 4.98 4.18 -10.08
CA SER A 22 5.47 4.54 -11.41
C SER A 22 4.30 4.79 -12.35
N ALA A 23 4.35 5.90 -13.07
CA ALA A 23 3.42 6.26 -14.14
C ALA A 23 4.01 7.40 -14.96
N ASN A 24 3.59 7.52 -16.22
CA ASN A 24 3.97 8.65 -17.09
C ASN A 24 5.50 8.88 -17.17
N ASP A 25 6.26 7.79 -17.20
CA ASP A 25 7.74 7.81 -17.22
C ASP A 25 8.37 8.49 -15.98
N ARG A 26 7.63 8.53 -14.88
CA ARG A 26 8.10 9.07 -13.60
C ARG A 26 7.93 8.06 -12.49
N GLU A 27 8.73 8.21 -11.44
CA GLU A 27 8.69 7.35 -10.26
C GLU A 27 8.71 8.21 -9.01
N TYR A 28 7.90 7.83 -8.03
CA TYR A 28 7.90 8.44 -6.70
C TYR A 28 8.18 7.36 -5.67
N VAL A 29 9.18 7.58 -4.81
CA VAL A 29 9.51 6.67 -3.71
C VAL A 29 9.17 7.33 -2.39
N GLY A 30 8.46 6.61 -1.53
CA GLY A 30 8.09 7.12 -0.21
C GLY A 30 7.59 6.01 0.70
N TRP A 31 7.24 6.40 1.92
CA TRP A 31 6.70 5.46 2.90
C TRP A 31 5.24 5.16 2.60
N GLY A 32 4.91 3.88 2.64
CA GLY A 32 3.54 3.40 2.55
C GLY A 32 3.15 2.67 3.82
N LEU A 33 1.95 2.94 4.29
CA LEU A 33 1.37 2.23 5.44
C LEU A 33 0.59 1.03 4.91
N ILE A 34 0.90 -0.16 5.43
CA ILE A 34 0.08 -1.34 5.18
C ILE A 34 -1.20 -1.19 6.00
N ASP A 35 -2.35 -1.19 5.33
CA ASP A 35 -3.63 -0.89 5.95
C ASP A 35 -4.69 -1.90 5.52
N THR A 36 -4.93 -2.91 6.36
CA THR A 36 -5.94 -3.93 6.11
C THR A 36 -7.37 -3.40 6.20
N GLY A 37 -7.56 -2.20 6.75
CA GLY A 37 -8.85 -1.53 6.80
C GLY A 37 -9.22 -0.79 5.51
N CYS A 38 -8.28 -0.64 4.57
CA CYS A 38 -8.53 -0.02 3.28
C CYS A 38 -8.80 -1.08 2.21
N ALA A 39 -9.93 -0.95 1.51
CA ALA A 39 -10.25 -1.84 0.39
C ALA A 39 -9.36 -1.56 -0.82
N LYS A 40 -8.98 -0.31 -1.02
CA LYS A 40 -8.17 0.17 -2.15
C LYS A 40 -6.90 0.83 -1.66
N SER A 41 -5.81 0.59 -2.38
CA SER A 41 -4.58 1.34 -2.17
C SER A 41 -4.76 2.79 -2.60
N ALA A 42 -4.01 3.69 -1.98
CA ALA A 42 -4.19 5.12 -2.20
C ALA A 42 -2.86 5.87 -2.22
N MET A 43 -2.85 7.01 -2.90
CA MET A 43 -1.70 7.93 -2.96
C MET A 43 -2.13 9.35 -2.64
N THR A 44 -1.18 10.16 -2.17
CA THR A 44 -1.43 11.57 -1.86
C THR A 44 -1.50 12.42 -3.13
N VAL A 45 -2.10 13.59 -3.00
CA VAL A 45 -2.11 14.61 -4.07
C VAL A 45 -0.68 14.97 -4.50
N GLU A 46 0.26 15.04 -3.57
CA GLU A 46 1.67 15.31 -3.86
C GLU A 46 2.25 14.28 -4.84
N VAL A 47 1.98 12.99 -4.62
CA VAL A 47 2.42 11.93 -5.51
C VAL A 47 1.77 12.05 -6.88
N LYS A 48 0.45 12.26 -6.90
CA LYS A 48 -0.32 12.46 -8.14
C LYS A 48 0.29 13.56 -9.00
N GLU A 49 0.59 14.71 -8.39
CA GLU A 49 1.16 15.84 -9.12
C GLU A 49 2.58 15.57 -9.60
N TYR A 50 3.40 14.93 -8.76
CA TYR A 50 4.77 14.56 -9.15
C TYR A 50 4.77 13.61 -10.35
N LEU A 51 3.83 12.68 -10.41
CA LEU A 51 3.71 11.74 -11.52
C LEU A 51 3.11 12.37 -12.79
N GLY A 52 2.68 13.61 -12.71
CA GLY A 52 2.19 14.35 -13.88
C GLY A 52 0.76 14.03 -14.28
N PHE A 53 -0.05 13.50 -13.38
CA PHE A 53 -1.45 13.26 -13.65
C PHE A 53 -2.26 14.55 -13.61
N ALA A 54 -3.13 14.73 -14.61
CA ALA A 54 -4.20 15.72 -14.53
C ALA A 54 -5.28 15.28 -13.55
N ASP A 55 -6.18 16.18 -13.18
CA ASP A 55 -7.32 15.81 -12.35
C ASP A 55 -8.18 14.77 -13.08
N SER A 56 -8.49 13.69 -12.40
CA SER A 56 -9.30 12.62 -12.96
C SER A 56 -10.79 12.97 -12.86
N GLU A 57 -11.52 12.77 -13.97
CA GLU A 57 -12.98 12.82 -13.97
C GLU A 57 -13.58 11.48 -13.54
N ASP A 58 -12.78 10.41 -13.55
CA ASP A 58 -13.20 9.09 -13.14
C ASP A 58 -13.13 8.98 -11.62
N THR A 59 -14.24 8.60 -11.02
CA THR A 59 -14.36 8.42 -9.58
C THR A 59 -15.10 7.12 -9.28
N HIS A 60 -14.91 6.62 -8.07
CA HIS A 60 -15.76 5.56 -7.52
C HIS A 60 -16.21 5.93 -6.11
N GLU A 61 -17.21 5.23 -5.61
CA GLU A 61 -17.67 5.42 -4.25
C GLU A 61 -16.77 4.70 -3.26
N ALA A 62 -16.37 5.39 -2.21
CA ALA A 62 -15.62 4.83 -1.09
C ALA A 62 -16.41 5.04 0.20
N TYR A 63 -16.39 4.04 1.06
CA TYR A 63 -17.05 4.11 2.36
C TYR A 63 -16.06 4.67 3.38
N THR A 64 -16.51 5.68 4.13
CA THR A 64 -15.76 6.30 5.21
C THR A 64 -16.59 6.32 6.47
N ALA A 65 -15.97 6.66 7.60
CA ALA A 65 -16.69 6.85 8.86
C ALA A 65 -17.79 7.93 8.77
N GLY A 66 -17.61 8.91 7.89
CA GLY A 66 -18.58 10.00 7.64
C GLY A 66 -19.59 9.72 6.55
N GLY A 67 -19.61 8.51 5.99
CA GLY A 67 -20.51 8.11 4.90
C GLY A 67 -19.77 7.83 3.60
N THR A 68 -20.53 7.80 2.50
CA THR A 68 -19.99 7.51 1.16
C THR A 68 -19.47 8.79 0.52
N VAL A 69 -18.28 8.72 -0.08
CA VAL A 69 -17.67 9.82 -0.85
C VAL A 69 -17.25 9.33 -2.22
N ASN A 70 -17.22 10.23 -3.20
CA ASN A 70 -16.66 9.94 -4.52
C ASN A 70 -15.18 10.26 -4.52
N VAL A 71 -14.35 9.27 -4.89
CA VAL A 71 -12.90 9.35 -4.84
C VAL A 71 -12.33 9.24 -6.24
N PRO A 72 -11.48 10.21 -6.68
CA PRO A 72 -10.76 10.08 -7.93
C PRO A 72 -9.79 8.91 -7.87
N TYR A 73 -9.58 8.25 -9.01
CA TYR A 73 -8.62 7.17 -9.09
C TYR A 73 -7.75 7.26 -10.35
N TYR A 74 -6.63 6.58 -10.31
CA TYR A 74 -5.63 6.56 -11.39
C TYR A 74 -5.09 5.15 -11.52
N PHE A 75 -4.41 4.86 -12.63
CA PHE A 75 -3.74 3.57 -12.82
C PHE A 75 -2.23 3.75 -12.78
N VAL A 76 -1.58 2.96 -11.96
CA VAL A 76 -0.14 3.02 -11.72
C VAL A 76 0.45 1.63 -11.56
N ASP A 77 1.77 1.54 -11.65
CA ASP A 77 2.52 0.35 -11.23
C ASP A 77 3.11 0.61 -9.85
N ILE A 78 3.01 -0.38 -8.97
CA ILE A 78 3.51 -0.28 -7.61
C ILE A 78 4.62 -1.29 -7.40
N THR A 79 5.76 -0.84 -6.88
CA THR A 79 6.86 -1.70 -6.48
C THR A 79 7.04 -1.60 -4.98
N LEU A 80 6.94 -2.74 -4.31
CA LEU A 80 7.12 -2.87 -2.87
C LEU A 80 8.59 -3.22 -2.57
N GLU A 81 8.89 -3.53 -1.32
CA GLU A 81 10.21 -3.98 -0.91
C GLU A 81 10.69 -5.18 -1.73
N ASN A 82 12.01 -5.32 -1.88
CA ASN A 82 12.64 -6.40 -2.65
C ASN A 82 12.11 -6.53 -4.08
N ASN A 83 11.76 -5.40 -4.72
CA ASN A 83 11.24 -5.34 -6.09
C ASN A 83 9.99 -6.20 -6.34
N VAL A 84 9.18 -6.43 -5.31
CA VAL A 84 7.87 -7.08 -5.47
C VAL A 84 6.95 -6.10 -6.19
N LYS A 85 6.58 -6.42 -7.43
CA LYS A 85 5.87 -5.50 -8.31
C LYS A 85 4.43 -5.94 -8.54
N VAL A 86 3.51 -4.98 -8.45
CA VAL A 86 2.11 -5.15 -8.81
C VAL A 86 1.78 -4.13 -9.90
N GLU A 87 1.43 -4.61 -11.08
CA GLU A 87 1.20 -3.75 -12.24
C GLU A 87 -0.27 -3.36 -12.37
N ASN A 88 -0.49 -2.20 -12.98
CA ASN A 88 -1.81 -1.70 -13.36
C ASN A 88 -2.79 -1.68 -12.19
N VAL A 89 -2.38 -1.05 -11.09
CA VAL A 89 -3.19 -0.91 -9.89
C VAL A 89 -4.08 0.32 -10.02
N MET A 90 -5.38 0.17 -9.76
CA MET A 90 -6.29 1.30 -9.63
C MET A 90 -6.07 1.92 -8.25
N ILE A 91 -5.42 3.07 -8.21
CA ILE A 91 -5.04 3.73 -6.96
C ILE A 91 -5.92 4.94 -6.69
N ASP A 92 -6.43 5.03 -5.47
CA ASP A 92 -7.28 6.14 -5.04
C ASP A 92 -6.44 7.35 -4.63
N LEU A 93 -7.02 8.52 -4.75
CA LEU A 93 -6.44 9.76 -4.27
C LEU A 93 -6.93 10.06 -2.86
N PHE A 94 -6.03 10.41 -1.95
CA PHE A 94 -6.42 10.87 -0.63
C PHE A 94 -5.69 12.17 -0.26
N THR A 95 -6.26 12.88 0.71
CA THR A 95 -5.67 14.11 1.22
C THR A 95 -4.47 13.81 2.11
N SER A 96 -3.36 14.49 1.85
CA SER A 96 -2.14 14.32 2.63
C SER A 96 -2.30 14.78 4.08
N TYR A 97 -1.72 14.01 5.00
CA TYR A 97 -1.43 14.52 6.33
C TYR A 97 -0.01 15.07 6.37
N LYS A 98 0.20 16.13 7.13
CA LYS A 98 1.56 16.63 7.37
C LYS A 98 2.39 15.54 8.05
N ASN A 99 3.52 15.19 7.43
CA ASN A 99 4.42 14.13 7.90
C ASN A 99 3.79 12.72 7.94
N GLY A 100 2.69 12.53 7.21
CA GLY A 100 2.07 11.22 7.09
C GLY A 100 2.65 10.38 5.96
N PRO A 101 2.15 9.14 5.80
CA PRO A 101 2.55 8.29 4.69
C PRO A 101 2.13 8.89 3.35
N LYS A 102 2.90 8.59 2.30
CA LYS A 102 2.57 9.00 0.93
C LYS A 102 1.62 8.01 0.26
N PHE A 103 1.57 6.80 0.77
CA PHE A 103 0.76 5.72 0.22
C PHE A 103 0.08 4.93 1.33
N PHE A 104 -1.11 4.39 1.01
CA PHE A 104 -1.73 3.31 1.77
C PHE A 104 -1.76 2.07 0.88
N ILE A 105 -1.31 0.94 1.41
CA ILE A 105 -1.37 -0.35 0.73
C ILE A 105 -2.57 -1.10 1.30
N GLY A 106 -3.61 -1.21 0.49
CA GLY A 106 -4.88 -1.78 0.91
C GLY A 106 -5.06 -3.25 0.55
N MET A 107 -6.26 -3.75 0.80
CA MET A 107 -6.60 -5.16 0.58
C MET A 107 -6.57 -5.56 -0.90
N ASP A 108 -6.69 -4.61 -1.83
CA ASP A 108 -6.56 -4.87 -3.26
C ASP A 108 -5.19 -5.48 -3.62
N ILE A 109 -4.14 -5.09 -2.92
CA ILE A 109 -2.80 -5.67 -3.05
C ILE A 109 -2.60 -6.82 -2.06
N ILE A 110 -2.93 -6.60 -0.79
CA ILE A 110 -2.70 -7.59 0.28
C ILE A 110 -3.39 -8.92 -0.03
N SER A 111 -4.60 -8.89 -0.60
CA SER A 111 -5.36 -10.10 -0.92
C SER A 111 -4.78 -10.92 -2.07
N LYS A 112 -3.79 -10.39 -2.79
CA LYS A 112 -3.11 -11.14 -3.86
C LYS A 112 -2.08 -12.14 -3.33
N GLY A 113 -1.78 -12.08 -2.04
CA GLY A 113 -0.78 -12.93 -1.42
C GLY A 113 -1.02 -13.14 0.06
N ASN A 114 0.03 -13.47 0.77
CA ASN A 114 0.01 -13.66 2.23
C ASN A 114 0.81 -12.58 2.92
N LEU A 115 0.19 -11.91 3.86
CA LEU A 115 0.81 -10.92 4.73
C LEU A 115 0.94 -11.49 6.13
N ALA A 116 2.11 -11.34 6.74
CA ALA A 116 2.32 -11.64 8.14
C ALA A 116 3.03 -10.47 8.81
N ILE A 117 2.53 -10.07 9.96
CA ILE A 117 3.17 -9.10 10.83
C ILE A 117 3.50 -9.83 12.12
N THR A 118 4.78 -9.92 12.44
CA THR A 118 5.25 -10.62 13.62
C THR A 118 5.96 -9.66 14.55
N ASN A 119 5.81 -9.89 15.85
CA ASN A 119 6.41 -9.08 16.88
C ASN A 119 7.14 -10.02 17.84
N TYR A 120 8.47 -9.95 17.81
CA TYR A 120 9.30 -10.82 18.63
C TYR A 120 10.41 -10.00 19.29
N ASN A 121 10.55 -10.11 20.59
CA ASN A 121 11.53 -9.34 21.37
C ASN A 121 11.48 -7.83 21.09
N GLY A 122 10.25 -7.28 20.94
CA GLY A 122 10.06 -5.84 20.71
C GLY A 122 10.28 -5.38 19.28
N GLY A 123 10.65 -6.29 18.36
CA GLY A 123 10.83 -5.96 16.96
C GLY A 123 9.63 -6.34 16.11
N MET A 124 9.19 -5.44 15.25
CA MET A 124 8.12 -5.71 14.28
C MET A 124 8.75 -6.08 12.93
N ILE A 125 8.32 -7.22 12.41
CA ILE A 125 8.75 -7.72 11.10
C ILE A 125 7.52 -7.86 10.20
N ILE A 126 7.59 -7.35 8.99
CA ILE A 126 6.57 -7.51 7.97
C ILE A 126 7.10 -8.48 6.91
N SER A 127 6.33 -9.52 6.62
CA SER A 127 6.60 -10.46 5.53
C SER A 127 5.41 -10.53 4.59
N PHE A 128 5.68 -10.54 3.31
CA PHE A 128 4.66 -10.64 2.28
C PHE A 128 5.15 -11.53 1.15
N GLU A 129 4.27 -12.39 0.65
CA GLU A 129 4.55 -13.18 -0.55
C GLU A 129 3.40 -13.04 -1.54
N ILE A 130 3.73 -13.08 -2.81
CA ILE A 130 2.77 -13.04 -3.91
C ILE A 130 3.25 -13.98 -5.04
N PRO A 131 2.43 -14.90 -5.53
CA PRO A 131 1.12 -15.28 -5.00
C PRO A 131 1.20 -16.04 -3.66
N SER A 132 0.05 -16.26 -3.05
CA SER A 132 -0.06 -17.06 -1.84
C SER A 132 0.35 -18.52 -2.11
N ARG A 133 1.15 -19.12 -1.22
CA ARG A 133 1.53 -20.54 -1.27
C ARG A 133 0.66 -21.42 -0.41
N GLY A 134 -0.26 -20.88 0.33
CA GLY A 134 -1.14 -21.62 1.21
C GLY A 134 -1.60 -20.78 2.38
N THR A 135 -2.29 -21.41 3.31
CA THR A 135 -2.82 -20.77 4.51
C THR A 135 -1.78 -20.83 5.63
N ILE A 136 -1.60 -19.71 6.33
CA ILE A 136 -0.84 -19.70 7.59
C ILE A 136 -1.83 -20.02 8.71
N ASP A 137 -1.61 -21.12 9.41
CA ASP A 137 -2.49 -21.58 10.49
C ASP A 137 -1.62 -21.89 11.71
N PHE A 138 -1.63 -20.98 12.68
CA PHE A 138 -0.83 -21.12 13.89
C PHE A 138 -1.29 -22.31 14.76
N GLN A 139 -2.52 -22.74 14.63
CA GLN A 139 -3.02 -23.89 15.38
C GLN A 139 -2.41 -25.21 14.92
N LYS A 140 -1.85 -25.23 13.71
CA LYS A 140 -1.23 -26.41 13.09
C LYS A 140 0.29 -26.39 13.16
N MET A 141 0.86 -25.41 13.81
CA MET A 141 2.31 -25.29 13.97
C MET A 141 2.81 -25.93 15.26
#